data_5d84afa67aac7f6f26523f08dc340929
#
_entry.id   5d84afa67aac7f6f26523f08dc340929
#
_cell.length_a   1.000
_cell.length_b   1.000
_cell.length_c   1.000
_cell.angle_alpha   90.00
_cell.angle_beta   90.00
_cell.angle_gamma   90.00
#
_symmetry.space_group_name_H-M   'P 1'
#
loop_
_entity.id
_entity.type
_entity.pdbx_description
1 polymer ?
#
loop_
_entity_poly.entity_id
_entity_poly.type
_entity_poly.pdbx_seq_one_letter_code
_entity_poly.pdbx_strand_id
1 'polypeptide(L)'
;MKNYIDDSIAGKSGPRGIDFNMRWVASLVAETHRILSRGGIFIYPADSRKGYEKGRLRMVYECAPIDFLIEQAGGAATDSFNRILDLEVSELHERTPFAFGSRNEIARLQAYNDLPEAEVSPLFGKSGLFSN
;
A
#
# COMPACT_ATOMS: atom_id res chain seq x y z
N MET A 1 6.74 3.36 2.29
CA MET A 1 5.90 2.22 2.71
C MET A 1 6.15 1.74 4.13
N LYS A 2 7.40 1.51 4.56
CA LYS A 2 7.71 1.06 5.93
C LYS A 2 7.07 1.98 6.99
N ASN A 3 7.26 3.29 6.90
CA ASN A 3 6.70 4.26 7.84
C ASN A 3 5.17 4.21 7.92
N TYR A 4 4.48 4.02 6.79
CA TYR A 4 3.02 3.82 6.77
C TYR A 4 2.59 2.61 7.60
N ILE A 5 3.30 1.50 7.48
CA ILE A 5 3.02 0.27 8.23
C ILE A 5 3.33 0.48 9.72
N ASP A 6 4.49 1.05 10.04
CA ASP A 6 4.89 1.31 11.43
C ASP A 6 3.88 2.20 12.15
N ASP A 7 3.43 3.28 11.51
CA ASP A 7 2.42 4.19 12.07
C ASP A 7 1.04 3.52 12.19
N SER A 8 0.71 2.59 11.30
CA SER A 8 -0.54 1.82 11.40
C SER A 8 -0.47 0.79 12.53
N ILE A 9 0.69 0.16 12.77
CA ILE A 9 0.90 -0.79 13.88
C ILE A 9 0.92 -0.08 15.23
N ALA A 10 1.41 1.16 15.30
CA ALA A 10 1.42 1.94 16.52
C ALA A 10 0.01 2.23 17.09
N GLY A 11 -1.04 2.06 16.28
CA GLY A 11 -2.42 2.13 16.73
C GLY A 11 -2.81 3.47 17.33
N LYS A 12 -3.62 3.44 18.39
CA LYS A 12 -4.11 4.65 19.08
C LYS A 12 -3.02 5.51 19.69
N SER A 13 -1.91 4.91 20.09
CA SER A 13 -0.76 5.64 20.65
C SER A 13 0.15 6.24 19.58
N GLY A 14 -0.04 5.87 18.31
CA GLY A 14 0.72 6.38 17.19
C GLY A 14 0.09 7.61 16.53
N PRO A 15 0.73 8.15 15.48
CA PRO A 15 0.30 9.36 14.81
C PRO A 15 -1.06 9.24 14.11
N ARG A 16 -1.53 8.00 13.88
CA ARG A 16 -2.83 7.71 13.28
C ARG A 16 -4.00 7.83 14.26
N GLY A 17 -3.78 7.67 15.57
CA GLY A 17 -4.77 7.78 16.63
C GLY A 17 -5.88 6.72 16.63
N ILE A 18 -5.78 5.69 15.79
CA ILE A 18 -6.77 4.61 15.66
C ILE A 18 -6.07 3.25 15.52
N ASP A 19 -6.75 2.20 15.95
CA ASP A 19 -6.23 0.84 15.83
C ASP A 19 -6.54 0.26 14.44
N PHE A 20 -5.57 -0.45 13.88
CA PHE A 20 -5.70 -1.20 12.62
C PHE A 20 -5.52 -2.70 12.88
N ASN A 21 -6.32 -3.51 12.21
CA ASN A 21 -6.13 -4.95 12.18
C ASN A 21 -5.29 -5.33 10.96
N MET A 22 -4.13 -5.92 11.20
CA MET A 22 -3.34 -6.55 10.14
C MET A 22 -3.82 -7.98 9.91
N ARG A 23 -3.96 -8.37 8.65
CA ARG A 23 -4.36 -9.72 8.23
C ARG A 23 -3.42 -10.22 7.15
N TRP A 24 -3.15 -11.50 7.17
CA TRP A 24 -2.38 -12.19 6.16
C TRP A 24 -3.21 -13.33 5.60
N VAL A 25 -3.82 -13.14 4.44
CA VAL A 25 -4.77 -14.11 3.86
C VAL A 25 -4.18 -14.85 2.68
N ALA A 26 -3.17 -14.31 2.00
CA ALA A 26 -2.52 -14.90 0.81
C ALA A 26 -3.50 -15.28 -0.32
N SER A 27 -4.63 -14.60 -0.41
CA SER A 27 -5.64 -14.77 -1.46
C SER A 27 -6.12 -13.40 -1.93
N LEU A 28 -5.71 -13.01 -3.13
CA LEU A 28 -6.02 -11.70 -3.70
C LEU A 28 -7.53 -11.50 -3.86
N VAL A 29 -8.25 -12.50 -4.35
CA VAL A 29 -9.71 -12.43 -4.56
C VAL A 29 -10.47 -12.33 -3.24
N ALA A 30 -10.07 -13.11 -2.22
CA ALA A 30 -10.69 -13.05 -0.90
C ALA A 30 -10.47 -11.68 -0.24
N GLU A 31 -9.28 -11.11 -0.34
CA GLU A 31 -8.99 -9.77 0.16
C GLU A 31 -9.75 -8.68 -0.60
N THR A 32 -9.86 -8.80 -1.92
CA THR A 32 -10.67 -7.87 -2.72
C THR A 32 -12.12 -7.86 -2.26
N HIS A 33 -12.73 -9.03 -2.08
CA HIS A 33 -14.09 -9.16 -1.58
C HIS A 33 -14.25 -8.54 -0.18
N ARG A 34 -13.30 -8.81 0.72
CA ARG A 34 -13.32 -8.26 2.08
C ARG A 34 -13.23 -6.73 2.06
N ILE A 35 -12.34 -6.18 1.24
CA ILE A 35 -12.12 -4.72 1.15
C ILE A 35 -13.34 -4.04 0.51
N LEU A 36 -13.93 -4.60 -0.53
CA LEU A 36 -15.18 -4.10 -1.12
C LEU A 36 -16.33 -4.05 -0.09
N SER A 37 -16.37 -5.03 0.82
CA SER A 37 -17.44 -5.14 1.82
C SER A 37 -17.21 -4.29 3.08
N ARG A 38 -15.96 -4.07 3.49
CA ARG A 38 -15.61 -3.50 4.81
C ARG A 38 -14.64 -2.34 4.76
N GLY A 39 -14.09 -2.04 3.60
CA GLY A 39 -12.98 -1.11 3.46
C GLY A 39 -11.65 -1.68 3.98
N GLY A 40 -10.64 -0.82 4.01
CA GLY A 40 -9.28 -1.16 4.37
C GLY A 40 -8.33 -1.04 3.18
N ILE A 41 -7.15 -1.63 3.31
CA ILE A 41 -6.12 -1.58 2.29
C ILE A 41 -5.44 -2.95 2.16
N PHE A 42 -5.17 -3.35 0.93
CA PHE A 42 -4.27 -4.44 0.58
C PHE A 42 -2.95 -3.86 0.08
N ILE A 43 -1.82 -4.45 0.46
CA ILE A 43 -0.50 -4.00 0.04
C ILE A 43 0.35 -5.20 -0.33
N TYR A 44 0.86 -5.20 -1.56
CA TYR A 44 1.87 -6.13 -2.03
C TYR A 44 3.02 -5.34 -2.70
N PRO A 45 4.06 -4.97 -1.96
CA PRO A 45 5.13 -4.12 -2.47
C PRO A 45 6.12 -4.89 -3.35
N ALA A 46 6.91 -4.13 -4.12
CA ALA A 46 8.21 -4.59 -4.59
C ALA A 46 9.22 -4.65 -3.44
N ASP A 47 10.25 -5.46 -3.59
CA ASP A 47 11.38 -5.51 -2.68
C ASP A 47 12.69 -5.81 -3.43
N SER A 48 13.83 -5.71 -2.74
CA SER A 48 15.16 -5.88 -3.31
C SER A 48 15.58 -7.33 -3.58
N ARG A 49 14.74 -8.31 -3.24
CA ARG A 49 15.03 -9.72 -3.51
C ARG A 49 14.96 -10.00 -5.01
N LYS A 50 15.88 -10.84 -5.50
CA LYS A 50 15.93 -11.26 -6.91
C LYS A 50 14.56 -11.80 -7.36
N GLY A 51 14.00 -11.18 -8.40
CA GLY A 51 12.69 -11.53 -8.97
C GLY A 51 11.48 -10.89 -8.28
N TYR A 52 11.71 -9.98 -7.32
CA TYR A 52 10.67 -9.22 -6.62
C TYR A 52 10.78 -7.71 -6.84
N GLU A 53 11.77 -7.26 -7.61
CA GLU A 53 12.09 -5.85 -7.84
C GLU A 53 10.94 -5.09 -8.53
N LYS A 54 10.14 -5.81 -9.31
CA LYS A 54 8.93 -5.28 -9.98
C LYS A 54 7.63 -5.76 -9.32
N GLY A 55 7.67 -6.20 -8.06
CA GLY A 55 6.52 -6.84 -7.42
C GLY A 55 6.27 -8.26 -7.94
N ARG A 56 5.13 -8.84 -7.60
CA ARG A 56 4.77 -10.24 -7.92
C ARG A 56 3.48 -10.39 -8.71
N LEU A 57 2.56 -9.47 -8.53
CA LEU A 57 1.25 -9.52 -9.18
C LEU A 57 1.34 -9.03 -10.62
N ARG A 58 0.53 -9.63 -11.49
CA ARG A 58 0.53 -9.33 -12.92
C ARG A 58 -0.42 -8.19 -13.21
N MET A 59 0.07 -7.26 -14.01
CA MET A 59 -0.67 -6.05 -14.34
C MET A 59 -1.98 -6.37 -15.05
N VAL A 60 -1.93 -7.16 -16.15
CA VAL A 60 -3.05 -7.33 -17.08
C VAL A 60 -4.22 -8.08 -16.49
N TYR A 61 -3.96 -9.17 -15.76
CA TYR A 61 -5.03 -10.10 -15.37
C TYR A 61 -5.21 -10.27 -13.85
N GLU A 62 -4.46 -9.49 -13.05
CA GLU A 62 -4.65 -9.40 -11.60
C GLU A 62 -4.88 -7.94 -11.17
N CYS A 63 -3.92 -7.04 -11.38
CA CYS A 63 -3.99 -5.69 -10.84
C CYS A 63 -5.04 -4.81 -11.53
N ALA A 64 -5.03 -4.74 -12.86
CA ALA A 64 -5.95 -3.89 -13.60
C ALA A 64 -7.43 -4.27 -13.45
N PRO A 65 -7.83 -5.56 -13.53
CA PRO A 65 -9.22 -5.95 -13.28
C PRO A 65 -9.69 -5.62 -11.86
N ILE A 66 -8.83 -5.81 -10.86
CA ILE A 66 -9.18 -5.51 -9.47
C ILE A 66 -9.27 -4.00 -9.26
N ASP A 67 -8.33 -3.22 -9.79
CA ASP A 67 -8.38 -1.76 -9.69
C ASP A 67 -9.66 -1.22 -10.34
N PHE A 68 -10.02 -1.72 -11.53
CA PHE A 68 -11.25 -1.31 -12.18
C PHE A 68 -12.47 -1.51 -11.26
N LEU A 69 -12.60 -2.66 -10.60
CA LEU A 69 -13.69 -2.93 -9.66
C LEU A 69 -13.63 -2.03 -8.43
N ILE A 70 -12.45 -1.86 -7.85
CA ILE A 70 -12.22 -1.04 -6.66
C ILE A 70 -12.56 0.42 -6.93
N GLU A 71 -12.15 0.97 -8.07
CA GLU A 71 -12.46 2.36 -8.44
C GLU A 71 -13.96 2.57 -8.69
N GLN A 72 -14.66 1.63 -9.33
CA GLN A 72 -16.10 1.68 -9.49
C GLN A 72 -16.84 1.69 -8.14
N ALA A 73 -16.27 1.04 -7.13
CA ALA A 73 -16.80 1.05 -5.77
C ALA A 73 -16.38 2.28 -4.95
N GLY A 74 -15.66 3.25 -5.54
CA GLY A 74 -15.22 4.48 -4.88
C GLY A 74 -13.86 4.38 -4.16
N GLY A 75 -13.15 3.26 -4.32
CA GLY A 75 -11.80 3.07 -3.83
C GLY A 75 -10.72 3.63 -4.77
N ALA A 76 -9.49 3.17 -4.61
CA ALA A 76 -8.36 3.49 -5.48
C ALA A 76 -7.31 2.37 -5.43
N ALA A 77 -6.41 2.35 -6.44
CA ALA A 77 -5.24 1.50 -6.43
C ALA A 77 -4.01 2.19 -7.02
N THR A 78 -2.82 1.72 -6.62
CA THR A 78 -1.54 2.33 -6.98
C THR A 78 -0.41 1.28 -6.99
N ASP A 79 0.62 1.55 -7.79
CA ASP A 79 1.92 0.86 -7.70
C ASP A 79 2.82 1.42 -6.58
N SER A 80 2.35 2.36 -5.82
CA SER A 80 2.92 3.24 -4.81
C SER A 80 3.16 4.68 -5.32
N PHE A 81 3.28 4.91 -6.61
CA PHE A 81 3.55 6.23 -7.21
C PHE A 81 2.45 6.64 -8.18
N ASN A 82 2.01 5.72 -9.02
CA ASN A 82 1.06 5.97 -10.09
C ASN A 82 -0.25 5.22 -9.85
N ARG A 83 -1.33 5.72 -10.45
CA ARG A 83 -2.58 4.99 -10.54
C ARG A 83 -2.40 3.77 -11.47
N ILE A 84 -2.90 2.62 -11.05
CA ILE A 84 -2.70 1.35 -11.79
C ILE A 84 -3.24 1.42 -13.23
N LEU A 85 -4.45 1.95 -13.43
CA LEU A 85 -5.06 1.99 -14.76
C LEU A 85 -4.42 3.01 -15.72
N ASP A 86 -3.50 3.85 -15.25
CA ASP A 86 -2.72 4.78 -16.07
C ASP A 86 -1.39 4.18 -16.54
N LEU A 87 -1.02 2.99 -16.05
CA LEU A 87 0.22 2.33 -16.43
C LEU A 87 0.10 1.68 -17.80
N GLU A 88 1.08 1.96 -18.65
CA GLU A 88 1.24 1.26 -19.92
C GLU A 88 1.82 -0.13 -19.70
N VAL A 89 1.32 -1.11 -20.44
CA VAL A 89 1.73 -2.52 -20.33
C VAL A 89 2.45 -2.92 -21.63
N SER A 90 3.65 -3.44 -21.50
CA SER A 90 4.45 -3.91 -22.63
C SER A 90 4.36 -5.41 -22.87
N GLU A 91 4.06 -6.19 -21.82
CA GLU A 91 4.02 -7.66 -21.86
C GLU A 91 2.82 -8.23 -21.10
N LEU A 92 2.27 -9.34 -21.57
CA LEU A 92 1.12 -10.00 -20.95
C LEU A 92 1.37 -10.38 -19.47
N HIS A 93 2.58 -10.78 -19.14
CA HIS A 93 2.96 -11.23 -17.80
C HIS A 93 3.72 -10.17 -17.01
N GLU A 94 3.69 -8.92 -17.46
CA GLU A 94 4.31 -7.81 -16.75
C GLU A 94 3.81 -7.72 -15.31
N ARG A 95 4.73 -7.49 -14.38
CA ARG A 95 4.46 -7.42 -12.95
C ARG A 95 4.54 -6.00 -12.45
N THR A 96 3.77 -5.70 -11.39
CA THR A 96 3.80 -4.40 -10.73
C THR A 96 3.64 -4.57 -9.21
N PRO A 97 4.20 -3.67 -8.40
CA PRO A 97 3.76 -3.50 -7.03
C PRO A 97 2.29 -3.14 -7.01
N PHE A 98 1.56 -3.55 -6.00
CA PHE A 98 0.12 -3.34 -5.97
C PHE A 98 -0.39 -3.02 -4.57
N ALA A 99 -1.04 -1.88 -4.43
CA ALA A 99 -1.83 -1.54 -3.27
C ALA A 99 -3.21 -1.06 -3.73
N PHE A 100 -4.27 -1.51 -3.08
CA PHE A 100 -5.63 -1.09 -3.39
C PHE A 100 -6.51 -1.07 -2.14
N GLY A 101 -7.58 -0.30 -2.19
CA GLY A 101 -8.55 -0.26 -1.11
C GLY A 101 -9.28 1.08 -0.98
N SER A 102 -9.56 1.45 0.27
CA SER A 102 -10.21 2.71 0.58
C SER A 102 -9.39 3.89 0.06
N ARG A 103 -10.02 4.80 -0.68
CA ARG A 103 -9.38 5.96 -1.32
C ARG A 103 -8.49 6.75 -0.37
N ASN A 104 -8.96 7.00 0.85
CA ASN A 104 -8.21 7.76 1.85
C ASN A 104 -6.93 7.03 2.30
N GLU A 105 -6.97 5.70 2.38
CA GLU A 105 -5.79 4.90 2.75
C GLU A 105 -4.77 4.88 1.62
N ILE A 106 -5.20 4.77 0.37
CA ILE A 106 -4.30 4.83 -0.79
C ILE A 106 -3.66 6.21 -0.91
N ALA A 107 -4.43 7.30 -0.81
CA ALA A 107 -3.89 8.66 -0.82
C ALA A 107 -2.86 8.88 0.29
N ARG A 108 -3.11 8.33 1.47
CA ARG A 108 -2.17 8.38 2.60
C ARG A 108 -0.91 7.57 2.33
N LEU A 109 -1.04 6.35 1.79
CA LEU A 109 0.11 5.53 1.40
C LEU A 109 1.03 6.28 0.41
N GLN A 110 0.45 6.93 -0.59
CA GLN A 110 1.20 7.74 -1.55
C GLN A 110 1.90 8.92 -0.90
N ALA A 111 1.22 9.64 0.00
CA ALA A 111 1.81 10.76 0.74
C ALA A 111 3.06 10.35 1.55
N TYR A 112 3.11 9.11 2.07
CA TYR A 112 4.30 8.61 2.76
C TYR A 112 5.50 8.36 1.83
N ASN A 113 5.28 8.24 0.51
CA ASN A 113 6.38 8.13 -0.45
C ASN A 113 7.01 9.49 -0.78
N ASP A 114 6.23 10.57 -0.66
CA ASP A 114 6.69 11.94 -0.92
C ASP A 114 7.47 12.54 0.27
N LEU A 115 7.44 11.88 1.42
CA LEU A 115 8.20 12.32 2.59
C LEU A 115 9.69 12.09 2.37
N PRO A 116 10.57 13.08 2.69
CA PRO A 116 12.01 12.89 2.67
C PRO A 116 12.41 11.70 3.57
N GLU A 117 13.41 10.93 3.16
CA GLU A 117 13.95 9.81 3.97
C GLU A 117 14.43 10.25 5.38
N ALA A 118 14.65 11.54 5.59
CA ALA A 118 15.06 12.13 6.86
C ALA A 118 13.93 12.31 7.88
N GLU A 119 12.67 12.21 7.49
CA GLU A 119 11.54 12.15 8.44
C GLU A 119 11.35 10.70 8.94
N VAL A 120 12.38 10.20 9.57
CA VAL A 120 12.32 9.01 10.44
C VAL A 120 11.22 9.26 11.47
N SER A 121 10.42 8.23 11.75
CA SER A 121 9.40 8.20 12.80
C SER A 121 9.66 9.20 13.93
N PRO A 122 8.67 9.95 14.43
CA PRO A 122 8.83 10.90 15.55
C PRO A 122 9.57 10.31 16.75
N LEU A 123 9.58 8.97 16.91
CA LEU A 123 10.32 8.25 17.95
C LEU A 123 11.84 8.31 17.78
N PHE A 124 12.35 8.57 16.57
CA PHE A 124 13.79 8.61 16.25
C PHE A 124 14.25 9.97 15.70
N GLY A 125 13.38 10.98 15.71
CA GLY A 125 13.76 12.36 15.42
C GLY A 125 14.69 12.95 16.48
N LYS A 126 15.38 14.04 16.14
CA LYS A 126 16.35 14.76 17.02
C LYS A 126 15.81 15.23 18.38
N SER A 127 14.54 15.00 18.68
CA SER A 127 13.90 15.29 19.98
C SER A 127 13.54 14.04 20.79
N GLY A 128 14.01 12.86 20.39
CA GLY A 128 13.81 11.62 21.16
C GLY A 128 14.65 11.58 22.44
N LEU A 129 14.18 10.87 23.46
CA LEU A 129 14.82 10.67 24.77
C LEU A 129 16.28 10.12 24.71
N PHE A 130 16.76 9.77 23.52
CA PHE A 130 18.08 9.17 23.27
C PHE A 130 18.97 9.99 22.33
N SER A 131 18.67 11.28 22.09
CA SER A 131 19.59 12.16 21.37
C SER A 131 20.65 12.65 22.34
N ASN A 132 21.87 12.09 22.22
CA ASN A 132 23.07 12.68 22.79
C ASN A 132 23.45 13.94 22.03
#